data_bb9654566db3f8a32d2abb864aca8bf8
#
_entry.id   bb9654566db3f8a32d2abb864aca8bf8
#
_cell.length_a   1.000
_cell.length_b   1.000
_cell.length_c   1.000
_cell.angle_alpha   90.00
_cell.angle_beta   90.00
_cell.angle_gamma   90.00
#
_symmetry.space_group_name_H-M   'P 1'
#
loop_
_entity.id
_entity.type
_entity.pdbx_description
1 polymer ?
#
loop_
_entity_poly.entity_id
_entity_poly.type
_entity_poly.pdbx_seq_one_letter_code
_entity_poly.pdbx_strand_id
1 'polypeptide(L)'
;MRGIVLFALLFLVSASTTRSQQTIQKMSVETEYLVYLPDHYNDETPRKWPLLLFLHGSGESGSDIQKVKLHGPPQLIEQGKKYPFIVVSPQSPVPSGWDIDNLYKLLQQVKQVYRVDDQRIYLTGLSMGGFGTWALAMKHPEEFAAIAPICGGGDTSDAWKLRNIPVWCFHGALDNVVPIAGSENMVRATSRFNSNVRFTVYPDKNHNSWDTTYNTNDSLYDWLLRQKKFSYKEIKVDPAHFKKYEGAYVGPDKDTVKMIVTDKGLTAIPPHDTVVLRPASENLFFLQADRPMDIRFINNGKGKMSFLFMGDRKLIYERIKKKK
;
A
#
# COMPACT_ATOMS: atom_id res chain seq x y z
N MET A 1 -16.12 -93.26 11.97
CA MET A 1 -15.37 -92.56 10.92
C MET A 1 -15.67 -91.08 11.03
N ARG A 2 -14.71 -90.28 11.54
CA ARG A 2 -14.86 -88.85 11.73
C ARG A 2 -14.23 -88.13 10.55
N GLY A 3 -15.05 -87.40 9.77
CA GLY A 3 -14.58 -86.57 8.68
C GLY A 3 -14.03 -85.18 9.22
N ILE A 4 -12.80 -84.89 8.81
CA ILE A 4 -12.15 -83.64 9.09
C ILE A 4 -12.49 -82.71 7.92
N VAL A 5 -13.21 -81.61 8.23
CA VAL A 5 -13.46 -80.51 7.25
C VAL A 5 -12.35 -79.47 7.45
N LEU A 6 -11.53 -79.33 6.37
CA LEU A 6 -10.45 -78.31 6.36
C LEU A 6 -11.01 -77.01 5.83
N PHE A 7 -11.06 -75.98 6.73
CA PHE A 7 -11.40 -74.59 6.33
C PHE A 7 -10.14 -73.88 5.82
N ALA A 8 -10.12 -73.60 4.55
CA ALA A 8 -9.07 -72.75 3.98
C ALA A 8 -9.45 -71.28 4.16
N LEU A 9 -8.71 -70.60 5.01
CA LEU A 9 -8.79 -69.14 5.14
C LEU A 9 -8.04 -68.48 4.00
N LEU A 10 -8.78 -67.88 3.06
CA LEU A 10 -8.19 -66.94 2.06
C LEU A 10 -7.89 -65.62 2.76
N PHE A 11 -6.63 -65.32 2.96
CA PHE A 11 -6.16 -63.97 3.31
C PHE A 11 -6.15 -63.10 2.03
N LEU A 12 -7.13 -62.20 1.92
CA LEU A 12 -7.12 -61.10 0.96
C LEU A 12 -6.13 -60.05 1.46
N VAL A 13 -4.93 -60.02 0.92
CA VAL A 13 -3.98 -58.93 1.11
C VAL A 13 -4.44 -57.76 0.22
N SER A 14 -5.14 -56.81 0.84
CA SER A 14 -5.42 -55.51 0.23
C SER A 14 -4.11 -54.74 0.11
N ALA A 15 -3.55 -54.70 -1.09
CA ALA A 15 -2.43 -53.79 -1.40
C ALA A 15 -2.94 -52.34 -1.34
N SER A 16 -2.79 -51.69 -0.19
CA SER A 16 -2.97 -50.24 -0.07
C SER A 16 -1.87 -49.56 -0.88
N THR A 17 -2.20 -49.03 -2.05
CA THR A 17 -1.32 -48.12 -2.77
C THR A 17 -1.25 -46.82 -1.98
N THR A 18 -0.22 -46.67 -1.18
CA THR A 18 0.13 -45.38 -0.57
C THR A 18 0.52 -44.43 -1.69
N ARG A 19 -0.44 -43.63 -2.18
CA ARG A 19 -0.12 -42.44 -2.96
C ARG A 19 0.57 -41.48 -2.00
N SER A 20 1.81 -41.15 -2.29
CA SER A 20 2.54 -40.06 -1.63
C SER A 20 1.76 -38.77 -1.86
N GLN A 21 1.00 -38.34 -0.86
CA GLN A 21 0.35 -37.02 -0.87
C GLN A 21 1.40 -35.99 -0.51
N GLN A 22 1.83 -35.18 -1.49
CA GLN A 22 2.55 -33.96 -1.20
C GLN A 22 1.56 -32.95 -0.64
N THR A 23 1.73 -32.58 0.63
CA THR A 23 1.00 -31.47 1.26
C THR A 23 1.82 -30.20 1.12
N ILE A 24 1.23 -29.14 0.55
CA ILE A 24 1.83 -27.81 0.53
C ILE A 24 1.76 -27.29 1.97
N GLN A 25 2.91 -27.24 2.65
CA GLN A 25 3.02 -26.59 3.95
C GLN A 25 3.42 -25.13 3.72
N LYS A 26 2.57 -24.18 4.13
CA LYS A 26 2.93 -22.77 4.24
C LYS A 26 3.57 -22.56 5.60
N MET A 27 4.89 -22.28 5.62
CA MET A 27 5.53 -21.75 6.81
C MET A 27 5.13 -20.27 6.92
N SER A 28 4.41 -19.88 7.96
CA SER A 28 4.28 -18.47 8.32
C SER A 28 5.64 -18.07 8.91
N VAL A 29 6.32 -17.13 8.29
CA VAL A 29 7.51 -16.51 8.90
C VAL A 29 7.00 -15.70 10.09
N GLU A 30 7.30 -16.15 11.30
CA GLU A 30 6.97 -15.43 12.52
C GLU A 30 7.78 -14.14 12.54
N THR A 31 7.09 -13.00 12.50
CA THR A 31 7.70 -11.68 12.65
C THR A 31 7.38 -11.18 14.05
N GLU A 32 8.39 -11.03 14.88
CA GLU A 32 8.24 -10.37 16.18
C GLU A 32 7.98 -8.88 15.99
N TYR A 33 7.10 -8.31 16.81
CA TYR A 33 6.80 -6.89 16.79
C TYR A 33 6.45 -6.37 18.18
N LEU A 34 6.79 -5.10 18.42
CA LEU A 34 6.29 -4.36 19.57
C LEU A 34 4.92 -3.77 19.24
N VAL A 35 4.02 -3.76 20.23
CA VAL A 35 2.75 -3.06 20.13
C VAL A 35 2.58 -2.12 21.32
N TYR A 36 2.20 -0.87 21.03
CA TYR A 36 1.75 0.09 22.01
C TYR A 36 0.27 0.35 21.78
N LEU A 37 -0.50 0.33 22.87
CA LEU A 37 -1.92 0.66 22.87
C LEU A 37 -2.12 2.01 23.55
N PRO A 38 -2.92 2.93 23.00
CA PRO A 38 -3.15 4.24 23.58
C PRO A 38 -3.91 4.15 24.91
N ASP A 39 -3.80 5.19 25.72
CA ASP A 39 -4.60 5.32 26.93
C ASP A 39 -6.09 5.10 26.60
N HIS A 40 -6.82 4.45 27.52
CA HIS A 40 -8.23 4.12 27.32
C HIS A 40 -8.54 3.13 26.20
N TYR A 41 -7.52 2.45 25.64
CA TYR A 41 -7.77 1.43 24.63
C TYR A 41 -8.66 0.29 25.18
N ASN A 42 -8.47 -0.12 26.43
CA ASN A 42 -9.20 -1.23 27.05
C ASN A 42 -10.57 -0.83 27.62
N ASP A 43 -10.96 0.45 27.53
CA ASP A 43 -12.30 0.86 27.97
C ASP A 43 -13.36 0.13 27.13
N GLU A 44 -14.51 -0.17 27.73
CA GLU A 44 -15.65 -0.85 27.07
C GLU A 44 -16.33 0.06 26.05
N THR A 45 -15.65 0.35 24.95
CA THR A 45 -16.20 1.18 23.87
C THR A 45 -15.94 0.51 22.52
N PRO A 46 -16.85 0.68 21.54
CA PRO A 46 -16.63 0.22 20.16
C PRO A 46 -15.62 1.09 19.38
N ARG A 47 -14.93 1.99 20.06
CA ARG A 47 -14.00 2.94 19.45
C ARG A 47 -12.88 2.22 18.69
N LYS A 48 -12.70 2.58 17.43
CA LYS A 48 -11.54 2.22 16.62
C LYS A 48 -10.45 3.29 16.72
N TRP A 49 -9.19 2.87 16.63
CA TRP A 49 -8.04 3.73 16.86
C TRP A 49 -7.18 3.86 15.60
N PRO A 50 -6.60 5.02 15.33
CA PRO A 50 -5.60 5.14 14.27
C PRO A 50 -4.42 4.20 14.54
N LEU A 51 -3.74 3.77 13.48
CA LEU A 51 -2.55 2.91 13.55
C LEU A 51 -1.36 3.63 12.95
N LEU A 52 -0.22 3.60 13.64
CA LEU A 52 1.09 3.96 13.11
C LEU A 52 1.96 2.70 13.00
N LEU A 53 2.30 2.30 11.78
CA LEU A 53 3.28 1.27 11.50
C LEU A 53 4.65 1.95 11.37
N PHE A 54 5.60 1.55 12.22
CA PHE A 54 6.96 2.10 12.27
C PHE A 54 7.96 1.05 11.80
N LEU A 55 8.82 1.41 10.86
CA LEU A 55 9.89 0.58 10.33
C LEU A 55 11.26 1.13 10.76
N HIS A 56 12.02 0.32 11.51
CA HIS A 56 13.35 0.67 11.99
C HIS A 56 14.42 0.65 10.87
N GLY A 57 15.61 1.11 11.16
CA GLY A 57 16.78 1.08 10.31
C GLY A 57 17.53 -0.28 10.34
N SER A 58 18.62 -0.38 9.59
CA SER A 58 19.40 -1.63 9.51
C SER A 58 20.06 -2.04 10.83
N GLY A 59 20.38 -1.07 11.69
CA GLY A 59 21.05 -1.31 12.99
C GLY A 59 20.21 -2.10 14.00
N GLU A 60 18.88 -2.02 13.89
CA GLU A 60 17.94 -2.66 14.80
C GLU A 60 17.49 -4.05 14.33
N SER A 61 18.04 -4.52 13.18
CA SER A 61 17.75 -5.85 12.65
C SER A 61 18.28 -6.97 13.53
N GLY A 62 17.69 -8.15 13.41
CA GLY A 62 18.12 -9.37 14.10
C GLY A 62 16.98 -10.07 14.82
N SER A 63 17.29 -10.73 15.94
CA SER A 63 16.37 -11.52 16.76
C SER A 63 16.17 -10.97 18.18
N ASP A 64 16.71 -9.79 18.47
CA ASP A 64 16.53 -9.10 19.75
C ASP A 64 15.56 -7.92 19.54
N ILE A 65 14.29 -8.16 19.84
CA ILE A 65 13.22 -7.17 19.65
C ILE A 65 13.42 -5.89 20.47
N GLN A 66 14.26 -5.92 21.52
CA GLN A 66 14.56 -4.73 22.33
C GLN A 66 15.32 -3.67 21.53
N LYS A 67 16.07 -4.07 20.50
CA LYS A 67 16.76 -3.15 19.61
C LYS A 67 15.81 -2.18 18.89
N VAL A 68 14.58 -2.59 18.62
CA VAL A 68 13.56 -1.75 17.97
C VAL A 68 13.23 -0.51 18.81
N LYS A 69 13.53 -0.53 20.12
CA LYS A 69 13.35 0.60 21.05
C LYS A 69 14.48 1.64 21.00
N LEU A 70 15.51 1.46 20.18
CA LEU A 70 16.65 2.37 20.13
C LEU A 70 16.33 3.71 19.46
N HIS A 71 15.34 3.74 18.56
CA HIS A 71 15.01 4.94 17.79
C HIS A 71 13.50 5.10 17.56
N GLY A 72 13.10 6.34 17.25
CA GLY A 72 11.75 6.67 16.78
C GLY A 72 10.63 6.48 17.81
N PRO A 73 9.40 6.22 17.35
CA PRO A 73 8.25 6.09 18.24
C PRO A 73 8.42 5.06 19.36
N PRO A 74 9.00 3.85 19.14
CA PRO A 74 9.23 2.88 20.24
C PRO A 74 10.16 3.41 21.33
N GLN A 75 11.22 4.13 20.97
CA GLN A 75 12.12 4.78 21.93
C GLN A 75 11.37 5.79 22.79
N LEU A 76 10.57 6.63 22.15
CA LEU A 76 9.81 7.68 22.85
C LEU A 76 8.73 7.09 23.77
N ILE A 77 8.12 5.98 23.39
CA ILE A 77 7.18 5.23 24.24
C ILE A 77 7.89 4.70 25.49
N GLU A 78 9.08 4.13 25.33
CA GLU A 78 9.90 3.65 26.46
C GLU A 78 10.30 4.79 27.40
N GLN A 79 10.47 6.00 26.87
CA GLN A 79 10.73 7.23 27.62
C GLN A 79 9.45 7.86 28.21
N GLY A 80 8.27 7.24 28.05
CA GLY A 80 7.00 7.66 28.63
C GLY A 80 6.14 8.55 27.73
N LYS A 81 6.52 8.79 26.46
CA LYS A 81 5.67 9.52 25.52
C LYS A 81 4.41 8.72 25.20
N LYS A 82 3.26 9.37 25.27
CA LYS A 82 1.96 8.79 24.96
C LYS A 82 1.48 9.24 23.58
N TYR A 83 0.90 8.30 22.86
CA TYR A 83 0.34 8.53 21.54
C TYR A 83 -1.16 8.24 21.49
N PRO A 84 -1.95 9.01 20.73
CA PRO A 84 -3.38 8.78 20.56
C PRO A 84 -3.69 7.73 19.47
N PHE A 85 -2.75 6.85 19.14
CA PHE A 85 -2.88 5.79 18.15
C PHE A 85 -2.16 4.52 18.61
N ILE A 86 -2.54 3.39 18.03
CA ILE A 86 -1.81 2.13 18.16
C ILE A 86 -0.47 2.29 17.44
N VAL A 87 0.65 1.91 18.06
CA VAL A 87 1.94 1.85 17.37
C VAL A 87 2.36 0.39 17.23
N VAL A 88 2.67 -0.01 16.00
CA VAL A 88 3.18 -1.35 15.68
C VAL A 88 4.58 -1.21 15.08
N SER A 89 5.55 -1.89 15.66
CA SER A 89 6.96 -1.79 15.31
C SER A 89 7.54 -3.19 15.18
N PRO A 90 7.49 -3.79 13.96
CA PRO A 90 8.10 -5.09 13.69
C PRO A 90 9.63 -5.02 13.73
N GLN A 91 10.28 -6.17 13.87
CA GLN A 91 11.70 -6.33 13.67
C GLN A 91 12.00 -7.08 12.38
N SER A 92 12.85 -6.49 11.52
CA SER A 92 13.42 -7.21 10.38
C SER A 92 14.51 -8.17 10.87
N PRO A 93 14.51 -9.43 10.45
CA PRO A 93 15.55 -10.38 10.85
C PRO A 93 16.92 -10.08 10.19
N VAL A 94 16.93 -9.30 9.09
CA VAL A 94 18.14 -9.03 8.31
C VAL A 94 18.32 -7.53 8.03
N PRO A 95 19.57 -7.04 8.00
CA PRO A 95 19.84 -5.61 7.78
C PRO A 95 19.82 -5.19 6.30
N SER A 96 19.51 -6.10 5.38
CA SER A 96 19.54 -5.85 3.93
C SER A 96 18.25 -5.26 3.36
N GLY A 97 17.17 -5.20 4.16
CA GLY A 97 15.88 -4.65 3.71
C GLY A 97 14.70 -5.22 4.46
N TRP A 98 13.52 -4.75 4.08
CA TRP A 98 12.25 -5.23 4.59
C TRP A 98 11.60 -6.19 3.58
N ASP A 99 11.07 -7.31 4.07
CA ASP A 99 10.18 -8.16 3.29
C ASP A 99 8.78 -7.51 3.27
N ILE A 100 8.44 -6.93 2.13
CA ILE A 100 7.21 -6.14 1.95
C ILE A 100 5.96 -7.02 2.05
N ASP A 101 6.03 -8.27 1.60
CA ASP A 101 4.89 -9.20 1.70
C ASP A 101 4.64 -9.63 3.14
N ASN A 102 5.70 -9.84 3.93
CA ASN A 102 5.56 -10.12 5.36
C ASN A 102 5.04 -8.92 6.12
N LEU A 103 5.51 -7.70 5.81
CA LEU A 103 4.95 -6.48 6.41
C LEU A 103 3.45 -6.32 6.12
N TYR A 104 3.03 -6.61 4.90
CA TYR A 104 1.61 -6.55 4.55
C TYR A 104 0.79 -7.59 5.31
N LYS A 105 1.28 -8.84 5.39
CA LYS A 105 0.62 -9.90 6.19
C LYS A 105 0.49 -9.50 7.66
N LEU A 106 1.57 -8.95 8.24
CA LEU A 106 1.53 -8.42 9.61
C LEU A 106 0.48 -7.32 9.76
N LEU A 107 0.42 -6.35 8.85
CA LEU A 107 -0.59 -5.30 8.88
C LEU A 107 -2.00 -5.87 8.86
N GLN A 108 -2.29 -6.85 7.98
CA GLN A 108 -3.60 -7.49 7.92
C GLN A 108 -3.93 -8.25 9.22
N GLN A 109 -2.97 -8.94 9.82
CA GLN A 109 -3.15 -9.61 11.12
C GLN A 109 -3.43 -8.59 12.25
N VAL A 110 -2.68 -7.49 12.29
CA VAL A 110 -2.89 -6.40 13.27
C VAL A 110 -4.30 -5.82 13.15
N LYS A 111 -4.79 -5.61 11.93
CA LYS A 111 -6.17 -5.13 11.68
C LYS A 111 -7.24 -6.10 12.16
N GLN A 112 -6.96 -7.40 12.23
CA GLN A 112 -7.90 -8.41 12.74
C GLN A 112 -7.88 -8.50 14.27
N VAL A 113 -6.70 -8.32 14.87
CA VAL A 113 -6.49 -8.51 16.32
C VAL A 113 -6.82 -7.26 17.13
N TYR A 114 -6.52 -6.07 16.57
CA TYR A 114 -6.71 -4.79 17.27
C TYR A 114 -7.84 -3.97 16.67
N ARG A 115 -8.42 -3.08 17.47
CA ARG A 115 -9.49 -2.16 17.02
C ARG A 115 -8.95 -1.02 16.16
N VAL A 116 -8.40 -1.34 15.01
CA VAL A 116 -7.83 -0.39 14.05
C VAL A 116 -8.93 0.34 13.29
N ASP A 117 -8.77 1.66 13.16
CA ASP A 117 -9.54 2.48 12.23
C ASP A 117 -8.91 2.39 10.84
N ASP A 118 -9.51 1.60 9.96
CA ASP A 118 -9.04 1.38 8.59
C ASP A 118 -8.92 2.68 7.76
N GLN A 119 -9.54 3.76 8.19
CA GLN A 119 -9.44 5.06 7.53
C GLN A 119 -8.21 5.85 7.97
N ARG A 120 -7.51 5.42 9.03
CA ARG A 120 -6.40 6.16 9.64
C ARG A 120 -5.23 5.24 9.95
N ILE A 121 -4.66 4.64 8.91
CA ILE A 121 -3.44 3.84 8.98
C ILE A 121 -2.30 4.65 8.39
N TYR A 122 -1.26 4.86 9.18
CA TYR A 122 -0.08 5.63 8.83
C TYR A 122 1.16 4.76 8.80
N LEU A 123 2.12 5.12 7.95
CA LEU A 123 3.37 4.39 7.82
C LEU A 123 4.55 5.37 7.88
N THR A 124 5.53 5.05 8.70
CA THR A 124 6.78 5.80 8.80
C THR A 124 7.97 4.87 9.04
N GLY A 125 9.15 5.31 8.71
CA GLY A 125 10.37 4.55 8.96
C GLY A 125 11.60 5.35 8.62
N LEU A 126 12.74 4.94 9.20
CA LEU A 126 14.02 5.61 9.08
C LEU A 126 15.04 4.75 8.32
N SER A 127 15.89 5.37 7.49
CA SER A 127 16.97 4.68 6.77
C SER A 127 16.43 3.46 5.98
N MET A 128 16.84 2.24 6.28
CA MET A 128 16.26 1.01 5.72
C MET A 128 14.71 1.02 5.84
N GLY A 129 14.16 1.49 6.97
CA GLY A 129 12.71 1.66 7.16
C GLY A 129 12.14 2.78 6.30
N GLY A 130 12.92 3.80 5.96
CA GLY A 130 12.52 4.83 4.99
C GLY A 130 12.33 4.24 3.58
N PHE A 131 13.24 3.36 3.13
CA PHE A 131 13.07 2.59 1.90
C PHE A 131 11.85 1.66 1.99
N GLY A 132 11.70 0.94 3.12
CA GLY A 132 10.53 0.08 3.38
C GLY A 132 9.21 0.85 3.34
N THR A 133 9.19 2.10 3.85
CA THR A 133 8.02 2.98 3.81
C THR A 133 7.59 3.30 2.38
N TRP A 134 8.52 3.70 1.52
CA TRP A 134 8.22 3.92 0.10
C TRP A 134 7.74 2.63 -0.58
N ALA A 135 8.46 1.52 -0.38
CA ALA A 135 8.16 0.25 -1.04
C ALA A 135 6.79 -0.31 -0.64
N LEU A 136 6.48 -0.34 0.66
CA LEU A 136 5.22 -0.89 1.16
C LEU A 136 4.03 -0.03 0.71
N ALA A 137 4.15 1.30 0.77
CA ALA A 137 3.10 2.20 0.33
C ALA A 137 2.86 2.14 -1.20
N MET A 138 3.90 1.95 -2.01
CA MET A 138 3.74 1.78 -3.46
C MET A 138 3.15 0.41 -3.82
N LYS A 139 3.39 -0.62 -3.02
CA LYS A 139 2.83 -1.96 -3.26
C LYS A 139 1.37 -2.07 -2.82
N HIS A 140 1.00 -1.40 -1.72
CA HIS A 140 -0.32 -1.43 -1.11
C HIS A 140 -0.85 -0.01 -0.83
N PRO A 141 -1.01 0.83 -1.85
CA PRO A 141 -1.41 2.23 -1.67
C PRO A 141 -2.81 2.41 -1.07
N GLU A 142 -3.67 1.40 -1.18
CA GLU A 142 -5.02 1.40 -0.61
C GLU A 142 -5.05 1.28 0.92
N GLU A 143 -3.93 0.90 1.54
CA GLU A 143 -3.90 0.70 2.99
C GLU A 143 -3.64 2.00 3.78
N PHE A 144 -2.95 2.97 3.20
CA PHE A 144 -2.40 4.08 3.98
C PHE A 144 -3.13 5.40 3.77
N ALA A 145 -3.41 6.07 4.90
CA ALA A 145 -3.93 7.43 4.94
C ALA A 145 -2.85 8.49 4.73
N ALA A 146 -1.61 8.21 5.14
CA ALA A 146 -0.43 9.04 4.90
C ALA A 146 0.85 8.24 5.17
N ILE A 147 1.97 8.71 4.60
CA ILE A 147 3.29 8.14 4.85
C ILE A 147 4.33 9.23 5.19
N ALA A 148 5.28 8.86 6.05
CA ALA A 148 6.39 9.74 6.45
C ALA A 148 7.74 9.01 6.37
N PRO A 149 8.34 8.85 5.17
CA PRO A 149 9.65 8.24 5.00
C PRO A 149 10.77 9.20 5.42
N ILE A 150 11.77 8.68 6.16
CA ILE A 150 12.91 9.46 6.64
C ILE A 150 14.20 8.86 6.09
N CYS A 151 15.05 9.68 5.47
CA CYS A 151 16.37 9.36 4.89
C CYS A 151 16.37 8.03 4.12
N GLY A 152 15.41 7.86 3.20
CA GLY A 152 15.25 6.69 2.35
C GLY A 152 14.99 7.07 0.90
N GLY A 153 14.90 6.06 0.04
CA GLY A 153 14.56 6.21 -1.37
C GLY A 153 13.66 5.07 -1.84
N GLY A 154 13.36 5.03 -3.13
CA GLY A 154 12.51 4.01 -3.73
C GLY A 154 12.56 4.01 -5.26
N ASP A 155 11.78 3.13 -5.87
CA ASP A 155 11.64 3.08 -7.33
C ASP A 155 10.71 4.20 -7.82
N THR A 156 11.30 5.18 -8.51
CA THR A 156 10.56 6.33 -9.04
C THR A 156 9.57 5.95 -10.15
N SER A 157 9.72 4.79 -10.78
CA SER A 157 8.81 4.33 -11.83
C SER A 157 7.41 4.01 -11.27
N ASP A 158 7.33 3.63 -9.99
CA ASP A 158 6.12 3.29 -9.26
C ASP A 158 5.53 4.47 -8.44
N ALA A 159 6.20 5.62 -8.40
CA ALA A 159 5.78 6.78 -7.61
C ALA A 159 4.34 7.27 -7.91
N TRP A 160 3.83 7.04 -9.12
CA TRP A 160 2.46 7.35 -9.52
C TRP A 160 1.39 6.61 -8.71
N LYS A 161 1.73 5.48 -8.08
CA LYS A 161 0.84 4.71 -7.21
C LYS A 161 0.48 5.49 -5.94
N LEU A 162 1.35 6.42 -5.53
CA LEU A 162 1.14 7.29 -4.36
C LEU A 162 0.33 8.56 -4.67
N ARG A 163 -0.33 8.66 -5.83
CA ARG A 163 -1.05 9.87 -6.29
C ARG A 163 -2.13 10.37 -5.35
N ASN A 164 -2.66 9.50 -4.50
CA ASN A 164 -3.75 9.80 -3.57
C ASN A 164 -3.31 9.73 -2.09
N ILE A 165 -2.02 9.52 -1.80
CA ILE A 165 -1.51 9.37 -0.44
C ILE A 165 -0.72 10.60 -0.06
N PRO A 166 -1.11 11.37 0.97
CA PRO A 166 -0.29 12.42 1.55
C PRO A 166 1.09 11.90 1.96
N VAL A 167 2.14 12.59 1.54
CA VAL A 167 3.54 12.23 1.81
C VAL A 167 4.24 13.40 2.50
N TRP A 168 4.93 13.12 3.61
CA TRP A 168 5.86 14.07 4.20
C TRP A 168 7.22 13.39 4.39
N CYS A 169 8.13 13.65 3.45
CA CYS A 169 9.48 13.10 3.43
C CYS A 169 10.44 13.98 4.23
N PHE A 170 11.42 13.36 4.89
CA PHE A 170 12.44 14.05 5.68
C PHE A 170 13.83 13.53 5.35
N HIS A 171 14.85 14.43 5.37
CA HIS A 171 16.24 14.04 5.13
C HIS A 171 17.21 15.07 5.74
N GLY A 172 18.40 14.59 6.11
CA GLY A 172 19.51 15.45 6.49
C GLY A 172 20.32 15.90 5.27
N ALA A 173 20.62 17.18 5.12
CA ALA A 173 21.40 17.69 3.98
C ALA A 173 22.84 17.16 3.94
N LEU A 174 23.38 16.79 5.11
CA LEU A 174 24.76 16.29 5.28
C LEU A 174 24.82 14.76 5.38
N ASP A 175 23.75 14.06 4.95
CA ASP A 175 23.71 12.59 5.00
C ASP A 175 24.74 11.98 4.04
N ASN A 176 25.73 11.33 4.64
CA ASN A 176 26.82 10.65 3.94
C ASN A 176 26.68 9.11 3.90
N VAL A 177 25.55 8.58 4.41
CA VAL A 177 25.24 7.14 4.40
C VAL A 177 24.20 6.84 3.32
N VAL A 178 23.09 7.58 3.34
CA VAL A 178 22.06 7.53 2.30
C VAL A 178 22.01 8.88 1.59
N PRO A 179 22.46 8.97 0.32
CA PRO A 179 22.44 10.24 -0.39
C PRO A 179 21.04 10.84 -0.47
N ILE A 180 20.93 12.13 -0.15
CA ILE A 180 19.66 12.89 -0.18
C ILE A 180 18.91 12.77 -1.52
N ALA A 181 19.66 12.55 -2.61
CA ALA A 181 19.10 12.33 -3.95
C ALA A 181 18.07 11.21 -4.01
N GLY A 182 18.17 10.18 -3.11
CA GLY A 182 17.16 9.14 -2.99
C GLY A 182 15.78 9.68 -2.64
N SER A 183 15.71 10.52 -1.60
CA SER A 183 14.47 11.20 -1.18
C SER A 183 14.02 12.25 -2.22
N GLU A 184 14.93 13.08 -2.74
CA GLU A 184 14.62 14.11 -3.75
C GLU A 184 13.99 13.51 -5.00
N ASN A 185 14.54 12.39 -5.48
CA ASN A 185 14.01 11.70 -6.66
C ASN A 185 12.59 11.17 -6.42
N MET A 186 12.34 10.56 -5.25
CA MET A 186 11.02 10.06 -4.88
C MET A 186 10.01 11.21 -4.73
N VAL A 187 10.37 12.28 -4.02
CA VAL A 187 9.54 13.48 -3.85
C VAL A 187 9.19 14.07 -5.21
N ARG A 188 10.19 14.30 -6.07
CA ARG A 188 9.99 14.85 -7.42
C ARG A 188 9.11 13.95 -8.30
N ALA A 189 9.31 12.63 -8.25
CA ALA A 189 8.54 11.68 -9.03
C ALA A 189 7.08 11.62 -8.56
N THR A 190 6.86 11.58 -7.24
CA THR A 190 5.52 11.53 -6.64
C THR A 190 4.76 12.84 -6.88
N SER A 191 5.42 14.00 -6.76
CA SER A 191 4.79 15.32 -6.96
C SER A 191 4.23 15.53 -8.37
N ARG A 192 4.66 14.74 -9.37
CA ARG A 192 4.07 14.78 -10.72
C ARG A 192 2.62 14.31 -10.75
N PHE A 193 2.20 13.54 -9.76
CA PHE A 193 0.88 12.91 -9.69
C PHE A 193 0.09 13.31 -8.43
N ASN A 194 0.77 13.85 -7.43
CA ASN A 194 0.24 14.13 -6.11
C ASN A 194 0.63 15.54 -5.66
N SER A 195 -0.35 16.38 -5.41
CA SER A 195 -0.13 17.76 -4.91
C SER A 195 0.10 17.83 -3.39
N ASN A 196 -0.09 16.74 -2.67
CA ASN A 196 0.06 16.68 -1.21
C ASN A 196 1.37 15.97 -0.82
N VAL A 197 2.48 16.45 -1.36
CA VAL A 197 3.84 15.97 -1.06
C VAL A 197 4.62 17.11 -0.39
N ARG A 198 5.18 16.83 0.78
CA ARG A 198 6.04 17.74 1.53
C ARG A 198 7.44 17.14 1.63
N PHE A 199 8.45 17.97 1.59
CA PHE A 199 9.82 17.60 1.82
C PHE A 199 10.48 18.56 2.80
N THR A 200 10.95 18.03 3.92
CA THR A 200 11.73 18.77 4.90
C THR A 200 13.18 18.30 4.84
N VAL A 201 14.06 19.23 4.54
CA VAL A 201 15.52 19.01 4.57
C VAL A 201 16.08 19.71 5.80
N TYR A 202 16.78 18.97 6.64
CA TYR A 202 17.49 19.53 7.80
C TYR A 202 18.91 19.92 7.38
N PRO A 203 19.24 21.21 7.31
CA PRO A 203 20.48 21.67 6.67
C PRO A 203 21.74 21.27 7.46
N ASP A 204 21.61 21.03 8.76
CA ASP A 204 22.68 20.72 9.71
C ASP A 204 22.74 19.26 10.14
N LYS A 205 21.86 18.41 9.60
CA LYS A 205 21.78 16.98 9.98
C LYS A 205 22.45 16.09 8.95
N ASN A 206 23.16 15.10 9.48
CA ASN A 206 23.70 13.96 8.74
C ASN A 206 22.64 12.84 8.62
N HIS A 207 23.07 11.57 8.57
CA HIS A 207 22.16 10.43 8.44
C HIS A 207 21.10 10.35 9.56
N ASN A 208 21.48 10.67 10.81
CA ASN A 208 20.52 10.72 11.92
C ASN A 208 19.66 12.00 11.87
N SER A 209 18.80 12.10 10.87
CA SER A 209 17.76 13.13 10.79
C SER A 209 16.46 12.72 11.50
N TRP A 210 16.32 11.44 11.86
CA TRP A 210 15.11 10.90 12.48
C TRP A 210 14.93 11.35 13.94
N ASP A 211 16.00 11.54 14.70
CA ASP A 211 15.87 12.06 16.07
C ASP A 211 15.20 13.41 16.07
N THR A 212 15.62 14.33 15.18
CA THR A 212 14.93 15.62 15.01
C THR A 212 13.49 15.42 14.56
N THR A 213 13.24 14.54 13.60
CA THR A 213 11.90 14.31 13.05
C THR A 213 10.93 13.75 14.08
N TYR A 214 11.33 12.75 14.85
CA TYR A 214 10.43 12.08 15.80
C TYR A 214 10.35 12.72 17.17
N ASN A 215 11.46 13.31 17.66
CA ASN A 215 11.55 13.78 19.04
C ASN A 215 11.13 15.24 19.19
N THR A 216 11.40 16.08 18.18
CA THR A 216 11.18 17.54 18.29
C THR A 216 10.13 18.07 17.32
N ASN A 217 9.64 17.24 16.40
CA ASN A 217 8.65 17.66 15.42
C ASN A 217 7.27 17.08 15.76
N ASP A 218 6.63 17.58 16.80
CA ASP A 218 5.27 17.15 17.17
C ASP A 218 4.26 17.39 16.03
N SER A 219 4.54 18.33 15.12
CA SER A 219 3.70 18.61 13.96
C SER A 219 3.59 17.41 13.00
N LEU A 220 4.55 16.47 13.01
CA LEU A 220 4.45 15.22 12.23
C LEU A 220 3.23 14.40 12.67
N TYR A 221 3.10 14.18 13.99
CA TYR A 221 2.02 13.34 14.53
C TYR A 221 0.65 14.02 14.35
N ASP A 222 0.58 15.32 14.56
CA ASP A 222 -0.62 16.11 14.30
C ASP A 222 -1.00 16.12 12.83
N TRP A 223 0.00 16.17 11.93
CA TRP A 223 -0.24 16.10 10.51
C TRP A 223 -0.78 14.71 10.11
N LEU A 224 -0.20 13.63 10.62
CA LEU A 224 -0.68 12.27 10.39
C LEU A 224 -2.14 12.13 10.85
N LEU A 225 -2.47 12.55 12.06
CA LEU A 225 -3.82 12.43 12.64
C LEU A 225 -4.91 13.16 11.86
N ARG A 226 -4.54 14.20 11.10
CA ARG A 226 -5.47 14.93 10.22
C ARG A 226 -5.73 14.20 8.89
N GLN A 227 -4.91 13.20 8.53
CA GLN A 227 -5.08 12.48 7.28
C GLN A 227 -6.08 11.33 7.44
N LYS A 228 -6.84 11.12 6.38
CA LYS A 228 -7.72 9.96 6.20
C LYS A 228 -7.43 9.32 4.86
N LYS A 229 -7.68 8.04 4.77
CA LYS A 229 -7.54 7.26 3.55
C LYS A 229 -8.37 7.91 2.43
N PHE A 230 -7.76 8.01 1.27
CA PHE A 230 -8.41 8.60 0.12
C PHE A 230 -9.58 7.72 -0.34
N SER A 231 -10.67 8.36 -0.71
CA SER A 231 -11.80 7.73 -1.39
C SER A 231 -12.34 8.68 -2.45
N TYR A 232 -12.60 8.15 -3.64
CA TYR A 232 -13.25 8.92 -4.70
C TYR A 232 -14.67 9.29 -4.28
N LYS A 233 -15.03 10.53 -4.52
CA LYS A 233 -16.42 11.00 -4.37
C LYS A 233 -17.07 11.04 -5.73
N GLU A 234 -18.17 10.31 -5.88
CA GLU A 234 -18.97 10.36 -7.10
C GLU A 234 -19.71 11.68 -7.20
N ILE A 235 -19.66 12.28 -8.38
CA ILE A 235 -20.44 13.47 -8.71
C ILE A 235 -21.63 13.11 -9.62
N LYS A 236 -22.71 13.87 -9.51
CA LYS A 236 -23.85 13.72 -10.41
C LYS A 236 -23.60 14.55 -11.67
N VAL A 237 -23.53 13.90 -12.82
CA VAL A 237 -23.34 14.53 -14.13
C VAL A 237 -24.35 13.92 -15.09
N ASP A 238 -24.97 14.73 -15.93
CA ASP A 238 -25.79 14.22 -17.02
C ASP A 238 -24.94 13.33 -17.94
N PRO A 239 -25.31 12.06 -18.15
CA PRO A 239 -24.57 11.13 -19.01
C PRO A 239 -24.32 11.70 -20.41
N ALA A 240 -25.17 12.57 -20.93
CA ALA A 240 -25.00 13.23 -22.24
C ALA A 240 -23.65 13.98 -22.35
N HIS A 241 -23.14 14.52 -21.25
CA HIS A 241 -21.81 15.19 -21.22
C HIS A 241 -20.65 14.24 -21.55
N PHE A 242 -20.84 12.95 -21.41
CA PHE A 242 -19.80 11.94 -21.65
C PHE A 242 -19.77 11.45 -23.09
N LYS A 243 -20.70 11.86 -23.97
CA LYS A 243 -20.69 11.51 -25.41
C LYS A 243 -19.37 11.85 -26.11
N LYS A 244 -18.68 12.91 -25.65
CA LYS A 244 -17.35 13.29 -26.15
C LYS A 244 -16.30 12.18 -25.95
N TYR A 245 -16.50 11.25 -25.02
CA TYR A 245 -15.61 10.15 -24.72
C TYR A 245 -15.95 8.85 -25.44
N GLU A 246 -17.09 8.76 -26.11
CA GLU A 246 -17.45 7.57 -26.88
C GLU A 246 -16.47 7.28 -28.01
N GLY A 247 -16.18 6.00 -28.21
CA GLY A 247 -15.29 5.53 -29.25
C GLY A 247 -14.54 4.28 -28.87
N ALA A 248 -13.70 3.81 -29.79
CA ALA A 248 -12.77 2.72 -29.53
C ALA A 248 -11.39 3.30 -29.23
N TYR A 249 -10.73 2.74 -28.25
CA TYR A 249 -9.39 3.15 -27.80
C TYR A 249 -8.48 1.93 -27.79
N VAL A 250 -7.26 2.07 -28.30
CA VAL A 250 -6.25 1.01 -28.35
C VAL A 250 -5.16 1.29 -27.34
N GLY A 251 -4.83 0.27 -26.54
CA GLY A 251 -3.78 0.27 -25.54
C GLY A 251 -2.41 -0.12 -26.10
N PRO A 252 -1.36 -0.05 -25.28
CA PRO A 252 -0.01 -0.43 -25.68
C PRO A 252 0.10 -1.90 -26.05
N ASP A 253 -0.69 -2.78 -25.43
CA ASP A 253 -0.73 -4.22 -25.69
C ASP A 253 -1.63 -4.60 -26.90
N LYS A 254 -2.06 -3.59 -27.69
CA LYS A 254 -2.99 -3.70 -28.84
C LYS A 254 -4.40 -4.17 -28.45
N ASP A 255 -4.71 -4.27 -27.17
CA ASP A 255 -6.06 -4.48 -26.69
C ASP A 255 -6.94 -3.24 -27.00
N THR A 256 -8.22 -3.45 -27.15
CA THR A 256 -9.16 -2.40 -27.49
C THR A 256 -10.23 -2.28 -26.43
N VAL A 257 -10.42 -1.07 -25.91
CA VAL A 257 -11.52 -0.71 -25.01
C VAL A 257 -12.51 0.17 -25.76
N LYS A 258 -13.78 -0.24 -25.80
CA LYS A 258 -14.86 0.56 -26.35
C LYS A 258 -15.51 1.37 -25.23
N MET A 259 -15.63 2.68 -25.39
CA MET A 259 -16.35 3.56 -24.49
C MET A 259 -17.71 3.91 -25.11
N ILE A 260 -18.80 3.67 -24.37
CA ILE A 260 -20.16 4.01 -24.76
C ILE A 260 -20.87 4.74 -23.62
N VAL A 261 -21.85 5.56 -23.95
CA VAL A 261 -22.77 6.15 -22.96
C VAL A 261 -24.02 5.28 -22.92
N THR A 262 -24.42 4.86 -21.72
CA THR A 262 -25.64 4.10 -21.44
C THR A 262 -26.52 4.90 -20.48
N ASP A 263 -27.70 4.39 -20.17
CA ASP A 263 -28.57 4.90 -19.10
C ASP A 263 -27.88 4.91 -17.71
N LYS A 264 -26.89 4.03 -17.52
CA LYS A 264 -26.10 3.93 -16.28
C LYS A 264 -24.88 4.88 -16.27
N GLY A 265 -24.59 5.58 -17.36
CA GLY A 265 -23.46 6.49 -17.50
C GLY A 265 -22.41 6.02 -18.51
N LEU A 266 -21.19 6.54 -18.39
CA LEU A 266 -20.08 6.12 -19.24
C LEU A 266 -19.66 4.69 -18.90
N THR A 267 -19.63 3.84 -19.90
CA THR A 267 -19.37 2.41 -19.76
C THR A 267 -18.15 2.03 -20.60
N ALA A 268 -17.18 1.40 -19.99
CA ALA A 268 -16.00 0.81 -20.64
C ALA A 268 -16.29 -0.66 -20.96
N ILE A 269 -15.99 -1.08 -22.17
CA ILE A 269 -16.12 -2.46 -22.65
C ILE A 269 -14.73 -2.92 -23.12
N PRO A 270 -13.90 -3.47 -22.21
CA PRO A 270 -12.71 -4.21 -22.58
C PRO A 270 -13.08 -5.57 -23.19
N PRO A 271 -12.14 -6.36 -23.71
CA PRO A 271 -12.43 -7.60 -24.46
C PRO A 271 -13.27 -8.65 -23.72
N HIS A 272 -13.26 -8.65 -22.37
CA HIS A 272 -13.86 -9.74 -21.58
C HIS A 272 -14.77 -9.24 -20.45
N ASP A 273 -15.07 -7.93 -20.39
CA ASP A 273 -15.84 -7.34 -19.28
C ASP A 273 -16.64 -6.14 -19.74
N THR A 274 -17.53 -5.67 -18.87
CA THR A 274 -18.28 -4.43 -19.05
C THR A 274 -18.35 -3.68 -17.72
N VAL A 275 -17.73 -2.50 -17.68
CA VAL A 275 -17.57 -1.73 -16.44
C VAL A 275 -18.21 -0.36 -16.57
N VAL A 276 -19.15 -0.05 -15.69
CA VAL A 276 -19.71 1.30 -15.55
C VAL A 276 -18.70 2.16 -14.79
N LEU A 277 -18.32 3.28 -15.39
CA LEU A 277 -17.37 4.22 -14.83
C LEU A 277 -18.09 5.28 -14.02
N ARG A 278 -17.70 5.45 -12.77
CA ARG A 278 -18.27 6.42 -11.83
C ARG A 278 -17.51 7.74 -11.93
N PRO A 279 -18.14 8.88 -12.23
CA PRO A 279 -17.46 10.15 -12.40
C PRO A 279 -17.04 10.76 -11.05
N ALA A 280 -15.74 11.10 -10.92
CA ALA A 280 -15.20 11.92 -9.84
C ALA A 280 -15.01 13.38 -10.26
N SER A 281 -14.88 13.64 -11.58
CA SER A 281 -14.92 14.94 -12.21
C SER A 281 -15.39 14.80 -13.65
N GLU A 282 -15.40 15.90 -14.43
CA GLU A 282 -15.77 15.84 -15.85
C GLU A 282 -14.92 14.89 -16.70
N ASN A 283 -13.66 14.67 -16.31
CA ASN A 283 -12.70 13.86 -17.08
C ASN A 283 -12.01 12.76 -16.26
N LEU A 284 -12.35 12.62 -14.98
CA LEU A 284 -11.82 11.60 -14.08
C LEU A 284 -12.94 10.67 -13.66
N PHE A 285 -12.74 9.39 -13.87
CA PHE A 285 -13.66 8.32 -13.53
C PHE A 285 -12.93 7.26 -12.69
N PHE A 286 -13.67 6.60 -11.81
CA PHE A 286 -13.15 5.53 -10.98
C PHE A 286 -14.03 4.28 -11.08
N LEU A 287 -13.45 3.12 -10.72
CA LEU A 287 -14.15 1.83 -10.72
C LEU A 287 -14.72 1.53 -9.33
N GLN A 288 -13.89 1.71 -8.30
CA GLN A 288 -14.25 1.51 -6.89
C GLN A 288 -13.81 2.72 -6.08
N ALA A 289 -14.64 3.16 -5.14
CA ALA A 289 -14.39 4.41 -4.42
C ALA A 289 -13.15 4.36 -3.51
N ASP A 290 -12.89 3.20 -2.92
CA ASP A 290 -11.83 2.94 -1.94
C ASP A 290 -10.54 2.35 -2.54
N ARG A 291 -10.53 2.08 -3.85
CA ARG A 291 -9.35 1.60 -4.56
C ARG A 291 -8.81 2.63 -5.54
N PRO A 292 -7.50 2.83 -5.60
CA PRO A 292 -6.88 3.79 -6.52
C PRO A 292 -6.83 3.26 -7.95
N MET A 293 -8.02 2.93 -8.51
CA MET A 293 -8.20 2.53 -9.92
C MET A 293 -9.04 3.57 -10.63
N ASP A 294 -8.42 4.33 -11.52
CA ASP A 294 -9.09 5.43 -12.20
C ASP A 294 -8.71 5.55 -13.68
N ILE A 295 -9.58 6.22 -14.41
CA ILE A 295 -9.43 6.55 -15.83
C ILE A 295 -9.53 8.05 -15.97
N ARG A 296 -8.51 8.69 -16.54
CA ARG A 296 -8.51 10.13 -16.84
C ARG A 296 -8.49 10.37 -18.33
N PHE A 297 -9.50 11.02 -18.85
CA PHE A 297 -9.53 11.44 -20.24
C PHE A 297 -8.66 12.68 -20.46
N ILE A 298 -7.87 12.66 -21.54
CA ILE A 298 -6.91 13.71 -21.92
C ILE A 298 -7.22 14.12 -23.36
N ASN A 299 -7.39 15.43 -23.57
CA ASN A 299 -7.47 16.00 -24.91
C ASN A 299 -6.10 16.60 -25.28
N ASN A 300 -5.44 16.04 -26.28
CA ASN A 300 -4.09 16.44 -26.71
C ASN A 300 -4.06 17.73 -27.53
N GLY A 301 -5.11 18.57 -27.50
CA GLY A 301 -5.16 19.86 -28.19
C GLY A 301 -5.23 19.80 -29.74
N LYS A 302 -4.99 18.62 -30.33
CA LYS A 302 -5.07 18.35 -31.78
C LYS A 302 -6.32 17.55 -32.15
N GLY A 303 -7.36 17.61 -31.32
CA GLY A 303 -8.61 16.86 -31.51
C GLY A 303 -8.48 15.34 -31.29
N LYS A 304 -7.37 14.87 -30.78
CA LYS A 304 -7.11 13.46 -30.47
C LYS A 304 -7.42 13.22 -28.98
N MET A 305 -8.44 12.41 -28.71
CA MET A 305 -8.78 11.99 -27.37
C MET A 305 -7.97 10.75 -26.99
N SER A 306 -7.47 10.72 -25.78
CA SER A 306 -6.87 9.55 -25.16
C SER A 306 -7.37 9.43 -23.73
N PHE A 307 -7.16 8.28 -23.07
CA PHE A 307 -7.31 8.19 -21.64
C PHE A 307 -6.09 7.52 -21.00
N LEU A 308 -5.81 7.95 -19.79
CA LEU A 308 -4.81 7.36 -18.91
C LEU A 308 -5.53 6.46 -17.92
N PHE A 309 -5.26 5.16 -17.98
CA PHE A 309 -5.65 4.20 -16.95
C PHE A 309 -4.56 4.13 -15.89
N MET A 310 -4.95 4.23 -14.63
CA MET A 310 -4.09 4.10 -13.45
C MET A 310 -4.72 3.13 -12.47
N GLY A 311 -4.26 1.87 -12.47
CA GLY A 311 -4.68 0.81 -11.58
C GLY A 311 -3.47 0.10 -11.00
N ASP A 312 -3.29 -1.16 -11.33
CA ASP A 312 -2.06 -1.95 -11.11
C ASP A 312 -0.94 -1.56 -12.09
N ARG A 313 -1.33 -1.01 -13.25
CA ARG A 313 -0.44 -0.44 -14.27
C ARG A 313 -0.89 0.99 -14.63
N LYS A 314 0.04 1.77 -15.18
CA LYS A 314 -0.23 3.06 -15.80
C LYS A 314 -0.17 2.89 -17.30
N LEU A 315 -1.32 2.93 -17.98
CA LEU A 315 -1.46 2.67 -19.39
C LEU A 315 -2.15 3.85 -20.10
N ILE A 316 -1.69 4.18 -21.29
CA ILE A 316 -2.31 5.21 -22.14
C ILE A 316 -3.02 4.51 -23.30
N TYR A 317 -4.30 4.80 -23.44
CA TYR A 317 -5.15 4.32 -24.54
C TYR A 317 -5.44 5.47 -25.48
N GLU A 318 -5.19 5.28 -26.78
CA GLU A 318 -5.42 6.27 -27.82
C GLU A 318 -6.68 5.97 -28.62
N ARG A 319 -7.49 7.02 -28.84
CA ARG A 319 -8.72 6.88 -29.63
C ARG A 319 -8.41 6.54 -31.08
N ILE A 320 -9.04 5.49 -31.58
CA ILE A 320 -8.96 5.09 -32.99
C ILE A 320 -9.78 6.07 -33.83
N LYS A 321 -9.20 6.65 -34.88
CA LYS A 321 -9.93 7.43 -35.83
C LYS A 321 -10.94 6.56 -36.58
N LYS A 322 -12.23 6.93 -36.58
CA LYS A 322 -13.18 6.31 -37.53
C LYS A 322 -12.61 6.47 -38.94
N LYS A 323 -12.36 5.35 -39.63
CA LYS A 323 -12.14 5.44 -41.09
C LYS A 323 -13.42 6.06 -41.66
N LYS A 324 -13.26 7.17 -42.39
CA LYS A 324 -14.35 7.79 -43.17
C LYS A 324 -14.83 6.83 -44.23
#